data_3ad861bec21a6ea3e0dd69574792c8f6
#
_entry.id   3ad861bec21a6ea3e0dd69574792c8f6
#
_cell.length_a   1.000
_cell.length_b   1.000
_cell.length_c   1.000
_cell.angle_alpha   90.00
_cell.angle_beta   90.00
_cell.angle_gamma   90.00
#
_symmetry.space_group_name_H-M   'P 1'
#
loop_
_entity.id
_entity.type
_entity.pdbx_description
1 polymer ?
#
loop_
_entity_poly.entity_id
_entity_poly.type
_entity_poly.pdbx_seq_one_letter_code
_entity_poly.pdbx_strand_id
1 'polypeptide(L)'
;MKLGIVFQGECRNKDNVVRAVQRMAKEKGYRVGAWKEGMRVVLCPTGYVDLGWVPVRSFFGRWKITGSCVSVPAGPGFHRAAAELIQALGEKEIKDMEWKDSTNYLEDPDFEALRRETFEPWLAEQLKQALEELDRDPEGEVRLFWDEDQYWPEKVPGTVVTPVGRFSRQWLGQRLERGALRELSERLFLWNEPGHDARFHRNCALKRLWEDCYFAPSDRSGEDAQINGLILDELEKSAQMDPELPLPVESYRELCILDDRGFGLPEDIPELEEEFAPGY
;
A
#
# COMPACT_ATOMS: atom_id res chain seq x y z
N MET A 1 1.37 13.28 -12.38
CA MET A 1 1.67 12.03 -13.17
C MET A 1 1.44 10.85 -12.24
N LYS A 2 0.68 9.82 -12.65
CA LYS A 2 0.49 8.61 -11.82
C LYS A 2 1.68 7.69 -12.04
N LEU A 3 2.36 7.28 -10.96
CA LEU A 3 3.41 6.26 -11.03
C LEU A 3 2.78 4.87 -11.12
N GLY A 4 3.27 4.04 -12.03
CA GLY A 4 2.73 2.69 -12.23
C GLY A 4 3.21 2.02 -13.51
N ILE A 5 2.72 0.79 -13.72
CA ILE A 5 3.06 -0.05 -14.85
C ILE A 5 1.78 -0.43 -15.58
N VAL A 6 1.83 -0.38 -16.91
CA VAL A 6 0.81 -0.95 -17.81
C VAL A 6 1.50 -1.95 -18.70
N PHE A 7 0.91 -3.12 -18.92
CA PHE A 7 1.48 -4.15 -19.79
C PHE A 7 0.43 -4.86 -20.63
N GLN A 8 0.87 -5.44 -21.73
CA GLN A 8 0.06 -6.29 -22.60
C GLN A 8 0.91 -7.36 -23.26
N GLY A 9 0.28 -8.43 -23.71
CA GLY A 9 0.91 -9.50 -24.44
C GLY A 9 -0.09 -10.58 -24.85
N GLU A 10 0.40 -11.68 -25.40
CA GLU A 10 -0.44 -12.80 -25.84
C GLU A 10 -0.08 -14.10 -25.12
N CYS A 11 -1.05 -14.96 -24.90
CA CYS A 11 -0.83 -16.32 -24.45
C CYS A 11 -1.69 -17.32 -25.22
N ARG A 12 -1.25 -18.59 -25.25
CA ARG A 12 -2.02 -19.67 -25.87
C ARG A 12 -3.13 -20.19 -24.97
N ASN A 13 -2.94 -20.14 -23.67
CA ASN A 13 -3.90 -20.62 -22.68
C ASN A 13 -3.93 -19.70 -21.46
N LYS A 14 -5.02 -18.97 -21.29
CA LYS A 14 -5.20 -18.07 -20.15
C LYS A 14 -5.14 -18.80 -18.80
N ASP A 15 -5.57 -20.06 -18.74
CA ASP A 15 -5.59 -20.83 -17.48
C ASP A 15 -4.17 -21.14 -16.97
N ASN A 16 -3.16 -21.15 -17.86
CA ASN A 16 -1.76 -21.22 -17.46
C ASN A 16 -1.34 -19.93 -16.75
N VAL A 17 -1.70 -18.78 -17.31
CA VAL A 17 -1.43 -17.46 -16.69
C VAL A 17 -2.11 -17.40 -15.31
N VAL A 18 -3.38 -17.79 -15.22
CA VAL A 18 -4.11 -17.82 -13.94
C VAL A 18 -3.40 -18.70 -12.90
N ARG A 19 -3.02 -19.94 -13.29
CA ARG A 19 -2.31 -20.86 -12.38
C ARG A 19 -0.93 -20.32 -11.97
N ALA A 20 -0.20 -19.70 -12.90
CA ALA A 20 1.10 -19.11 -12.59
C ALA A 20 0.96 -17.96 -11.59
N VAL A 21 0.02 -17.06 -11.80
CA VAL A 21 -0.29 -15.97 -10.86
C VAL A 21 -0.69 -16.49 -9.49
N GLN A 22 -1.60 -17.47 -9.42
CA GLN A 22 -2.03 -18.07 -8.16
C GLN A 22 -0.88 -18.74 -7.40
N ARG A 23 0.02 -19.44 -8.11
CA ARG A 23 1.22 -20.04 -7.50
C ARG A 23 2.15 -18.95 -6.95
N MET A 24 2.51 -17.95 -7.74
CA MET A 24 3.39 -16.85 -7.30
C MET A 24 2.78 -16.07 -6.13
N ALA A 25 1.49 -15.81 -6.19
CA ALA A 25 0.78 -15.15 -5.11
C ALA A 25 0.83 -15.98 -3.81
N LYS A 26 0.59 -17.28 -3.90
CA LYS A 26 0.66 -18.19 -2.74
C LYS A 26 2.07 -18.23 -2.14
N GLU A 27 3.11 -18.32 -2.97
CA GLU A 27 4.52 -18.33 -2.53
C GLU A 27 4.92 -17.04 -1.78
N LYS A 28 4.34 -15.92 -2.17
CA LYS A 28 4.61 -14.59 -1.58
C LYS A 28 3.60 -14.17 -0.49
N GLY A 29 2.57 -14.97 -0.23
CA GLY A 29 1.50 -14.63 0.71
C GLY A 29 0.51 -13.57 0.21
N TYR A 30 0.45 -13.32 -1.10
CA TYR A 30 -0.48 -12.38 -1.71
C TYR A 30 -1.89 -12.96 -1.86
N ARG A 31 -2.91 -12.10 -1.81
CA ARG A 31 -4.29 -12.49 -2.03
C ARG A 31 -4.66 -12.37 -3.52
N VAL A 32 -5.53 -13.24 -3.99
CA VAL A 32 -6.00 -13.23 -5.38
C VAL A 32 -7.51 -13.23 -5.41
N GLY A 33 -8.10 -12.26 -6.10
CA GLY A 33 -9.50 -12.24 -6.50
C GLY A 33 -9.60 -12.49 -8.01
N ALA A 34 -10.51 -13.37 -8.44
CA ALA A 34 -10.71 -13.67 -9.86
C ALA A 34 -12.17 -13.48 -10.25
N TRP A 35 -12.40 -13.02 -11.50
CA TRP A 35 -13.71 -12.90 -12.14
C TRP A 35 -13.63 -13.42 -13.58
N LYS A 36 -14.73 -13.35 -14.32
CA LYS A 36 -14.83 -13.99 -15.65
C LYS A 36 -13.79 -13.49 -16.65
N GLU A 37 -13.53 -12.17 -16.68
CA GLU A 37 -12.66 -11.51 -17.66
C GLU A 37 -11.31 -11.05 -17.08
N GLY A 38 -10.99 -11.39 -15.80
CA GLY A 38 -9.77 -10.91 -15.18
C GLY A 38 -9.50 -11.46 -13.79
N MET A 39 -8.45 -10.92 -13.20
CA MET A 39 -8.07 -11.19 -11.80
C MET A 39 -7.31 -10.01 -11.22
N ARG A 40 -7.32 -9.91 -9.91
CA ARG A 40 -6.54 -8.96 -9.11
C ARG A 40 -5.63 -9.71 -8.17
N VAL A 41 -4.35 -9.33 -8.15
CA VAL A 41 -3.39 -9.77 -7.15
C VAL A 41 -3.18 -8.62 -6.17
N VAL A 42 -3.55 -8.80 -4.91
CA VAL A 42 -3.38 -7.81 -3.86
C VAL A 42 -2.07 -8.10 -3.13
N LEU A 43 -1.10 -7.22 -3.29
CA LEU A 43 0.24 -7.35 -2.70
C LEU A 43 0.30 -6.71 -1.32
N CYS A 44 -0.45 -5.63 -1.12
CA CYS A 44 -0.61 -4.93 0.16
C CYS A 44 -1.98 -4.22 0.18
N PRO A 45 -2.44 -3.66 1.31
CA PRO A 45 -3.77 -3.05 1.43
C PRO A 45 -4.12 -2.01 0.35
N THR A 46 -3.15 -1.20 -0.09
CA THR A 46 -3.35 -0.15 -1.11
C THR A 46 -2.74 -0.50 -2.47
N GLY A 47 -2.11 -1.68 -2.60
CA GLY A 47 -1.34 -2.05 -3.78
C GLY A 47 -1.81 -3.35 -4.42
N TYR A 48 -2.22 -3.28 -5.69
CA TYR A 48 -2.65 -4.44 -6.45
C TYR A 48 -2.24 -4.37 -7.93
N VAL A 49 -2.16 -5.53 -8.55
CA VAL A 49 -1.96 -5.70 -9.99
C VAL A 49 -3.22 -6.30 -10.57
N ASP A 50 -3.84 -5.59 -11.51
CA ASP A 50 -4.99 -6.07 -12.26
C ASP A 50 -4.53 -6.73 -13.56
N LEU A 51 -5.15 -7.88 -13.88
CA LEU A 51 -4.99 -8.58 -15.15
C LEU A 51 -6.36 -8.80 -15.79
N GLY A 52 -6.44 -8.52 -17.08
CA GLY A 52 -7.60 -8.80 -17.90
C GLY A 52 -7.24 -9.68 -19.09
N TRP A 53 -8.20 -10.42 -19.62
CA TRP A 53 -8.02 -11.27 -20.81
C TRP A 53 -9.22 -11.22 -21.74
N VAL A 54 -8.91 -11.18 -23.04
CA VAL A 54 -9.91 -11.27 -24.10
C VAL A 54 -9.45 -12.26 -25.17
N PRO A 55 -10.36 -13.04 -25.78
CA PRO A 55 -10.01 -13.93 -26.89
C PRO A 55 -9.62 -13.14 -28.13
N VAL A 56 -8.54 -13.57 -28.79
CA VAL A 56 -8.13 -12.98 -30.08
C VAL A 56 -8.98 -13.58 -31.20
N ARG A 57 -9.83 -12.76 -31.81
CA ARG A 57 -10.84 -13.21 -32.79
C ARG A 57 -10.28 -13.87 -34.06
N SER A 58 -9.04 -13.51 -34.46
CA SER A 58 -8.42 -13.99 -35.69
C SER A 58 -7.62 -15.30 -35.56
N PHE A 59 -7.41 -15.81 -34.34
CA PHE A 59 -6.61 -17.02 -34.09
C PHE A 59 -7.27 -17.86 -33.00
N PHE A 60 -7.71 -19.05 -33.33
CA PHE A 60 -8.26 -20.00 -32.35
C PHE A 60 -7.25 -20.30 -31.23
N GLY A 61 -7.70 -20.17 -30.01
CA GLY A 61 -6.93 -20.53 -28.82
C GLY A 61 -5.85 -19.52 -28.38
N ARG A 62 -5.90 -18.27 -28.88
CA ARG A 62 -5.06 -17.19 -28.37
C ARG A 62 -5.85 -16.20 -27.53
N TRP A 63 -5.20 -15.68 -26.51
CA TRP A 63 -5.75 -14.68 -25.59
C TRP A 63 -4.82 -13.48 -25.53
N LYS A 64 -5.38 -12.29 -25.65
CA LYS A 64 -4.71 -11.06 -25.31
C LYS A 64 -4.82 -10.87 -23.81
N ILE A 65 -3.69 -10.69 -23.14
CA ILE A 65 -3.59 -10.34 -21.74
C ILE A 65 -3.24 -8.86 -21.64
N THR A 66 -3.91 -8.15 -20.76
CA THR A 66 -3.57 -6.77 -20.40
C THR A 66 -3.50 -6.67 -18.90
N GLY A 67 -2.70 -5.76 -18.38
CA GLY A 67 -2.69 -5.53 -16.95
C GLY A 67 -2.11 -4.18 -16.60
N SER A 68 -2.32 -3.78 -15.35
CA SER A 68 -1.81 -2.53 -14.82
C SER A 68 -1.70 -2.55 -13.29
N CYS A 69 -0.87 -1.68 -12.79
CA CYS A 69 -0.86 -1.29 -11.38
C CYS A 69 -0.62 0.21 -11.25
N VAL A 70 -1.11 0.78 -10.14
CA VAL A 70 -0.78 2.13 -9.70
C VAL A 70 0.02 2.00 -8.42
N SER A 71 1.22 2.59 -8.40
CA SER A 71 2.19 2.37 -7.32
C SER A 71 2.05 3.36 -6.17
N VAL A 72 1.26 4.40 -6.36
CA VAL A 72 0.90 5.36 -5.33
C VAL A 72 -0.54 5.06 -4.91
N PRO A 73 -0.83 4.91 -3.66
CA PRO A 73 -0.10 5.28 -2.44
C PRO A 73 0.84 4.19 -1.86
N ALA A 74 0.88 3.02 -2.47
CA ALA A 74 1.61 1.89 -1.87
C ALA A 74 3.12 2.17 -1.69
N GLY A 75 3.78 2.76 -2.71
CA GLY A 75 5.19 3.16 -2.62
C GLY A 75 6.16 2.33 -3.46
N PRO A 76 7.48 2.62 -3.35
CA PRO A 76 8.50 2.00 -4.19
C PRO A 76 8.67 0.50 -3.96
N GLY A 77 8.50 -0.01 -2.74
CA GLY A 77 8.54 -1.45 -2.45
C GLY A 77 7.46 -2.22 -3.18
N PHE A 78 6.23 -1.69 -3.21
CA PHE A 78 5.15 -2.25 -4.02
C PHE A 78 5.48 -2.21 -5.52
N HIS A 79 6.01 -1.08 -6.03
CA HIS A 79 6.36 -0.96 -7.44
C HIS A 79 7.33 -2.04 -7.88
N ARG A 80 8.39 -2.25 -7.08
CA ARG A 80 9.35 -3.34 -7.29
C ARG A 80 8.67 -4.71 -7.29
N ALA A 81 7.86 -5.02 -6.29
CA ALA A 81 7.19 -6.31 -6.19
C ALA A 81 6.21 -6.57 -7.36
N ALA A 82 5.51 -5.53 -7.83
CA ALA A 82 4.66 -5.59 -9.00
C ALA A 82 5.49 -5.81 -10.29
N ALA A 83 6.63 -5.12 -10.44
CA ALA A 83 7.55 -5.31 -11.56
C ALA A 83 8.09 -6.75 -11.62
N GLU A 84 8.55 -7.31 -10.49
CA GLU A 84 8.99 -8.71 -10.39
C GLU A 84 7.89 -9.71 -10.80
N LEU A 85 6.65 -9.48 -10.39
CA LEU A 85 5.50 -10.30 -10.78
C LEU A 85 5.24 -10.22 -12.28
N ILE A 86 5.26 -9.02 -12.87
CA ILE A 86 5.02 -8.77 -14.29
C ILE A 86 6.13 -9.41 -15.14
N GLN A 87 7.39 -9.23 -14.77
CA GLN A 87 8.54 -9.84 -15.46
C GLN A 87 8.45 -11.37 -15.45
N ALA A 88 8.16 -11.96 -14.29
CA ALA A 88 8.03 -13.41 -14.17
C ALA A 88 6.89 -13.98 -15.03
N LEU A 89 5.81 -13.24 -15.24
CA LEU A 89 4.74 -13.61 -16.17
C LEU A 89 5.18 -13.51 -17.63
N GLY A 90 5.91 -12.47 -17.99
CA GLY A 90 6.46 -12.28 -19.34
C GLY A 90 7.44 -13.36 -19.75
N GLU A 91 8.29 -13.79 -18.85
CA GLU A 91 9.28 -14.83 -19.12
C GLU A 91 8.67 -16.21 -19.39
N LYS A 92 7.56 -16.55 -18.74
CA LYS A 92 7.05 -17.94 -18.71
C LYS A 92 5.72 -18.12 -19.43
N GLU A 93 4.81 -17.18 -19.29
CA GLU A 93 3.41 -17.41 -19.66
C GLU A 93 2.87 -16.49 -20.75
N ILE A 94 3.38 -15.26 -20.84
CA ILE A 94 2.91 -14.23 -21.76
C ILE A 94 4.00 -13.95 -22.81
N LYS A 95 3.67 -14.20 -24.07
CA LYS A 95 4.59 -13.93 -25.18
C LYS A 95 4.46 -12.50 -25.66
N ASP A 96 5.52 -12.01 -26.28
CA ASP A 96 5.57 -10.69 -26.89
C ASP A 96 5.04 -9.61 -25.93
N MET A 97 5.47 -9.71 -24.63
CA MET A 97 5.03 -8.81 -23.61
C MET A 97 5.65 -7.44 -23.83
N GLU A 98 4.78 -6.45 -23.94
CA GLU A 98 5.12 -5.03 -23.97
C GLU A 98 4.68 -4.39 -22.67
N TRP A 99 5.48 -3.49 -22.11
CA TRP A 99 5.14 -2.71 -20.95
C TRP A 99 5.48 -1.24 -21.11
N LYS A 100 4.80 -0.43 -20.35
CA LYS A 100 5.11 0.97 -20.15
C LYS A 100 5.20 1.20 -18.64
N ASP A 101 6.41 1.35 -18.16
CA ASP A 101 6.71 1.69 -16.79
C ASP A 101 7.03 3.20 -16.69
N SER A 102 6.29 3.91 -15.86
CA SER A 102 6.49 5.36 -15.67
C SER A 102 7.76 5.71 -14.91
N THR A 103 8.42 4.71 -14.31
CA THR A 103 9.63 4.87 -13.49
C THR A 103 10.89 4.35 -14.19
N ASN A 104 10.74 3.64 -15.30
CA ASN A 104 11.79 2.93 -16.00
C ASN A 104 12.47 1.78 -15.22
N TYR A 105 11.88 1.36 -14.10
CA TYR A 105 12.44 0.32 -13.24
C TYR A 105 12.48 -1.07 -13.89
N LEU A 106 11.53 -1.37 -14.79
CA LEU A 106 11.52 -2.64 -15.52
C LEU A 106 12.71 -2.78 -16.49
N GLU A 107 13.23 -1.69 -17.01
CA GLU A 107 14.39 -1.65 -17.90
C GLU A 107 15.72 -1.57 -17.13
N ASP A 108 15.72 -0.82 -16.01
CA ASP A 108 16.92 -0.61 -15.16
C ASP A 108 16.54 -0.79 -13.68
N PRO A 109 16.62 -2.01 -13.14
CA PRO A 109 16.13 -2.37 -11.82
C PRO A 109 17.07 -1.93 -10.68
N ASP A 110 17.29 -0.63 -10.54
CA ASP A 110 17.95 -0.01 -9.39
C ASP A 110 16.90 0.50 -8.39
N PHE A 111 16.77 -0.20 -7.24
CA PHE A 111 15.79 0.17 -6.22
C PHE A 111 16.12 1.51 -5.54
N GLU A 112 17.39 1.81 -5.30
CA GLU A 112 17.80 3.07 -4.68
C GLU A 112 17.53 4.26 -5.60
N ALA A 113 17.78 4.10 -6.91
CA ALA A 113 17.42 5.10 -7.91
C ALA A 113 15.90 5.26 -8.00
N LEU A 114 15.13 4.16 -8.04
CA LEU A 114 13.67 4.19 -8.03
C LEU A 114 13.13 5.03 -6.86
N ARG A 115 13.59 4.75 -5.65
CA ARG A 115 13.16 5.46 -4.45
C ARG A 115 13.59 6.94 -4.48
N ARG A 116 14.89 7.20 -4.61
CA ARG A 116 15.49 8.53 -4.44
C ARG A 116 15.24 9.46 -5.61
N GLU A 117 15.19 8.94 -6.83
CA GLU A 117 15.11 9.76 -8.04
C GLU A 117 13.69 9.83 -8.62
N THR A 118 12.78 8.96 -8.18
CA THR A 118 11.40 8.93 -8.66
C THR A 118 10.39 9.16 -7.53
N PHE A 119 10.33 8.29 -6.53
CA PHE A 119 9.27 8.34 -5.51
C PHE A 119 9.43 9.50 -4.52
N GLU A 120 10.63 9.72 -3.99
CA GLU A 120 10.89 10.82 -3.06
C GLU A 120 10.65 12.21 -3.68
N PRO A 121 11.15 12.53 -4.90
CA PRO A 121 10.85 13.80 -5.56
C PRO A 121 9.36 13.95 -5.91
N TRP A 122 8.71 12.86 -6.35
CA TRP A 122 7.27 12.87 -6.62
C TRP A 122 6.48 13.18 -5.35
N LEU A 123 6.80 12.53 -4.22
CA LEU A 123 6.16 12.79 -2.92
C LEU A 123 6.36 14.24 -2.48
N ALA A 124 7.59 14.77 -2.60
CA ALA A 124 7.90 16.15 -2.24
C ALA A 124 7.03 17.16 -3.02
N GLU A 125 6.79 16.90 -4.30
CA GLU A 125 5.92 17.73 -5.12
C GLU A 125 4.46 17.67 -4.67
N GLN A 126 3.93 16.47 -4.35
CA GLN A 126 2.57 16.32 -3.83
C GLN A 126 2.40 17.02 -2.48
N LEU A 127 3.39 16.92 -1.59
CA LEU A 127 3.35 17.60 -0.30
C LEU A 127 3.42 19.11 -0.43
N LYS A 128 4.24 19.65 -1.34
CA LYS A 128 4.26 21.09 -1.63
C LYS A 128 2.89 21.59 -2.07
N GLN A 129 2.24 20.88 -3.01
CA GLN A 129 0.90 21.24 -3.48
C GLN A 129 -0.13 21.19 -2.35
N ALA A 130 -0.06 20.17 -1.47
CA ALA A 130 -0.92 20.07 -0.30
C ALA A 130 -0.71 21.21 0.69
N LEU A 131 0.54 21.61 0.95
CA LEU A 131 0.84 22.74 1.84
C LEU A 131 0.39 24.08 1.24
N GLU A 132 0.55 24.27 -0.07
CA GLU A 132 0.03 25.47 -0.77
C GLU A 132 -1.50 25.55 -0.72
N GLU A 133 -2.19 24.43 -0.71
CA GLU A 133 -3.64 24.35 -0.55
C GLU A 133 -4.03 24.76 0.87
N LEU A 134 -3.36 24.23 1.90
CA LEU A 134 -3.57 24.63 3.29
C LEU A 134 -3.20 26.11 3.55
N ASP A 135 -2.23 26.68 2.82
CA ASP A 135 -1.91 28.11 2.91
C ASP A 135 -3.04 29.01 2.36
N ARG A 136 -3.79 28.49 1.37
CA ARG A 136 -4.96 29.20 0.81
C ARG A 136 -6.22 29.02 1.66
N ASP A 137 -6.36 27.86 2.32
CA ASP A 137 -7.47 27.53 3.22
C ASP A 137 -6.93 26.90 4.52
N PRO A 138 -6.51 27.72 5.52
CA PRO A 138 -5.97 27.23 6.80
C PRO A 138 -6.96 26.43 7.64
N GLU A 139 -8.26 26.61 7.42
CA GLU A 139 -9.34 25.83 8.06
C GLU A 139 -9.67 24.55 7.25
N GLY A 140 -8.96 24.35 6.13
CA GLY A 140 -9.06 23.19 5.27
C GLY A 140 -8.34 21.97 5.83
N GLU A 141 -8.62 20.82 5.22
CA GLU A 141 -7.87 19.56 5.34
C GLU A 141 -7.57 19.07 3.94
N VAL A 142 -6.34 18.65 3.68
CA VAL A 142 -5.96 18.05 2.40
C VAL A 142 -5.80 16.56 2.55
N ARG A 143 -6.33 15.81 1.59
CA ARG A 143 -6.27 14.34 1.58
C ARG A 143 -5.32 13.86 0.50
N LEU A 144 -4.30 13.11 0.92
CA LEU A 144 -3.34 12.49 0.04
C LEU A 144 -3.52 10.98 0.06
N PHE A 145 -3.54 10.35 -1.14
CA PHE A 145 -3.64 8.91 -1.31
C PHE A 145 -4.93 8.28 -0.80
N TRP A 146 -5.96 9.08 -0.56
CA TRP A 146 -7.25 8.64 -0.08
C TRP A 146 -8.18 8.35 -1.25
N ASP A 147 -8.80 7.20 -1.29
CA ASP A 147 -9.82 6.90 -2.28
C ASP A 147 -11.14 7.57 -1.89
N GLU A 148 -11.84 8.17 -2.88
CA GLU A 148 -13.08 8.92 -2.65
C GLU A 148 -14.20 8.04 -2.07
N ASP A 149 -14.17 6.74 -2.34
CA ASP A 149 -15.16 5.76 -1.88
C ASP A 149 -14.88 5.21 -0.47
N GLN A 150 -13.78 5.63 0.16
CA GLN A 150 -13.39 5.17 1.49
C GLN A 150 -14.00 6.02 2.61
N TYR A 151 -14.02 5.45 3.83
CA TYR A 151 -14.39 6.17 5.04
C TYR A 151 -13.61 7.49 5.18
N TRP A 152 -14.30 8.55 5.60
CA TRP A 152 -13.71 9.86 5.80
C TRP A 152 -13.62 10.15 7.29
N PRO A 153 -12.42 10.27 7.86
CA PRO A 153 -12.24 10.66 9.24
C PRO A 153 -12.77 12.08 9.49
N GLU A 154 -13.07 12.39 10.75
CA GLU A 154 -13.46 13.75 11.13
C GLU A 154 -12.40 14.77 10.66
N LYS A 155 -12.88 15.88 10.10
CA LYS A 155 -12.02 16.93 9.55
C LYS A 155 -11.25 17.63 10.67
N VAL A 156 -9.93 17.74 10.54
CA VAL A 156 -9.06 18.51 11.42
C VAL A 156 -8.39 19.61 10.62
N PRO A 157 -8.67 20.90 10.92
CA PRO A 157 -8.11 22.03 10.21
C PRO A 157 -6.57 22.02 10.18
N GLY A 158 -5.99 22.49 9.08
CA GLY A 158 -4.54 22.65 8.93
C GLY A 158 -3.76 21.35 8.85
N THR A 159 -4.40 20.24 8.47
CA THR A 159 -3.74 18.92 8.40
C THR A 159 -3.80 18.31 7.00
N VAL A 160 -2.85 17.42 6.76
CA VAL A 160 -2.84 16.49 5.62
C VAL A 160 -3.14 15.10 6.15
N VAL A 161 -4.21 14.47 5.69
CA VAL A 161 -4.57 13.11 6.06
C VAL A 161 -4.18 12.13 4.95
N THR A 162 -3.65 10.98 5.35
CA THR A 162 -3.23 9.88 4.48
C THR A 162 -3.75 8.56 5.02
N PRO A 163 -3.73 7.47 4.26
CA PRO A 163 -4.12 6.15 4.77
C PRO A 163 -3.30 5.63 5.96
N VAL A 164 -2.18 6.24 6.27
CA VAL A 164 -1.30 5.83 7.38
C VAL A 164 -1.23 6.85 8.52
N GLY A 165 -2.03 7.90 8.47
CA GLY A 165 -2.10 8.89 9.56
C GLY A 165 -2.41 10.30 9.09
N ARG A 166 -2.58 11.18 10.07
CA ARG A 166 -2.79 12.62 9.90
C ARG A 166 -1.51 13.36 10.30
N PHE A 167 -1.17 14.38 9.52
CA PHE A 167 0.08 15.11 9.67
C PHE A 167 -0.19 16.61 9.69
N SER A 168 0.34 17.32 10.68
CA SER A 168 0.18 18.76 10.74
C SER A 168 0.98 19.46 9.61
N ARG A 169 0.45 20.60 9.13
CA ARG A 169 1.15 21.47 8.16
C ARG A 169 2.56 21.80 8.62
N GLN A 170 2.72 22.11 9.92
CA GLN A 170 4.02 22.48 10.49
C GLN A 170 5.02 21.31 10.42
N TRP A 171 4.60 20.09 10.77
CA TRP A 171 5.44 18.91 10.76
C TRP A 171 5.95 18.58 9.35
N LEU A 172 5.06 18.62 8.36
CA LEU A 172 5.40 18.37 6.96
C LEU A 172 6.32 19.48 6.39
N GLY A 173 5.99 20.74 6.64
CA GLY A 173 6.77 21.89 6.16
C GLY A 173 8.21 21.87 6.65
N GLN A 174 8.43 21.64 7.94
CA GLN A 174 9.77 21.55 8.52
C GLN A 174 10.62 20.45 7.89
N ARG A 175 10.03 19.31 7.56
CA ARG A 175 10.76 18.18 6.95
C ARG A 175 11.06 18.43 5.47
N LEU A 176 10.15 19.03 4.74
CA LEU A 176 10.39 19.45 3.34
C LEU A 176 11.51 20.49 3.27
N GLU A 177 11.49 21.50 4.13
CA GLU A 177 12.52 22.55 4.19
C GLU A 177 13.91 21.99 4.49
N ARG A 178 14.00 20.96 5.33
CA ARG A 178 15.26 20.26 5.65
C ARG A 178 15.70 19.23 4.59
N GLY A 179 14.86 18.97 3.58
CA GLY A 179 15.11 17.94 2.60
C GLY A 179 15.04 16.51 3.15
N ALA A 180 14.27 16.28 4.23
CA ALA A 180 14.14 14.97 4.89
C ALA A 180 13.21 14.02 4.11
N LEU A 181 13.43 13.88 2.79
CA LEU A 181 12.54 13.14 1.88
C LEU A 181 12.46 11.66 2.21
N ARG A 182 13.56 11.05 2.66
CA ARG A 182 13.57 9.66 3.09
C ARG A 182 12.66 9.44 4.29
N GLU A 183 12.77 10.29 5.33
CA GLU A 183 11.91 10.22 6.50
C GLU A 183 10.43 10.37 6.12
N LEU A 184 10.11 11.33 5.24
CA LEU A 184 8.77 11.52 4.72
C LEU A 184 8.27 10.29 3.95
N SER A 185 9.09 9.70 3.10
CA SER A 185 8.69 8.51 2.33
C SER A 185 8.47 7.28 3.21
N GLU A 186 9.30 7.08 4.24
CA GLU A 186 9.13 6.00 5.23
C GLU A 186 7.86 6.15 6.09
N ARG A 187 7.36 7.39 6.25
CA ARG A 187 6.14 7.69 7.03
C ARG A 187 4.88 7.66 6.20
N LEU A 188 4.95 8.06 4.93
CA LEU A 188 3.78 8.34 4.09
C LEU A 188 3.47 7.24 3.08
N PHE A 189 4.49 6.50 2.59
CA PHE A 189 4.24 5.31 1.79
C PHE A 189 3.99 4.10 2.68
N LEU A 190 3.06 3.26 2.26
CA LEU A 190 2.74 2.03 2.96
C LEU A 190 3.91 1.03 2.90
N TRP A 191 4.61 0.97 1.77
CA TRP A 191 5.70 0.03 1.50
C TRP A 191 6.90 0.75 0.87
N ASN A 192 7.86 1.15 1.70
CA ASN A 192 9.00 1.98 1.27
C ASN A 192 10.27 1.16 0.95
N GLU A 193 10.49 0.01 1.56
CA GLU A 193 11.70 -0.80 1.42
C GLU A 193 11.50 -2.01 0.48
N PRO A 194 12.59 -2.67 0.01
CA PRO A 194 12.47 -3.82 -0.90
C PRO A 194 11.72 -5.02 -0.33
N GLY A 195 11.72 -5.20 0.98
CA GLY A 195 11.04 -6.28 1.71
C GLY A 195 9.91 -5.76 2.59
N HIS A 196 9.23 -6.69 3.24
CA HIS A 196 8.27 -6.38 4.28
C HIS A 196 9.05 -6.18 5.59
N ASP A 197 9.41 -4.94 5.92
CA ASP A 197 10.07 -4.56 7.16
C ASP A 197 9.05 -4.21 8.28
N ALA A 198 9.54 -3.84 9.46
CA ALA A 198 8.69 -3.46 10.57
C ALA A 198 7.77 -2.28 10.21
N ARG A 199 8.26 -1.29 9.45
CA ARG A 199 7.46 -0.14 9.01
C ARG A 199 6.35 -0.54 8.07
N PHE A 200 6.61 -1.48 7.15
CA PHE A 200 5.56 -2.02 6.29
C PHE A 200 4.42 -2.63 7.09
N HIS A 201 4.72 -3.47 8.08
CA HIS A 201 3.71 -4.09 8.93
C HIS A 201 2.94 -3.07 9.75
N ARG A 202 3.62 -2.11 10.40
CA ARG A 202 2.97 -0.99 11.09
C ARG A 202 2.04 -0.20 10.15
N ASN A 203 2.52 0.18 8.97
CA ASN A 203 1.74 1.00 8.03
C ASN A 203 0.52 0.24 7.48
N CYS A 204 0.62 -1.09 7.31
CA CYS A 204 -0.53 -1.94 6.99
C CYS A 204 -1.58 -1.93 8.09
N ALA A 205 -1.16 -1.98 9.36
CA ALA A 205 -2.07 -1.88 10.50
C ALA A 205 -2.71 -0.50 10.59
N LEU A 206 -1.92 0.57 10.49
CA LEU A 206 -2.41 1.96 10.51
C LEU A 206 -3.47 2.21 9.42
N LYS A 207 -3.20 1.76 8.19
CA LYS A 207 -4.17 1.89 7.09
C LYS A 207 -5.50 1.23 7.44
N ARG A 208 -5.49 0.03 8.02
CA ARG A 208 -6.71 -0.65 8.43
C ARG A 208 -7.39 0.02 9.62
N LEU A 209 -6.63 0.54 10.59
CA LEU A 209 -7.17 1.33 11.70
C LEU A 209 -7.94 2.55 11.19
N TRP A 210 -7.41 3.23 10.16
CA TRP A 210 -8.02 4.42 9.59
C TRP A 210 -9.26 4.13 8.72
N GLU A 211 -9.23 3.09 7.90
CA GLU A 211 -10.22 2.90 6.85
C GLU A 211 -11.23 1.78 7.14
N ASP A 212 -10.80 0.72 7.82
CA ASP A 212 -11.58 -0.51 7.92
C ASP A 212 -12.08 -0.78 9.36
N CYS A 213 -11.38 -0.26 10.38
CA CYS A 213 -11.65 -0.57 11.79
C CYS A 213 -12.76 0.33 12.35
N TYR A 214 -13.79 -0.30 12.91
CA TYR A 214 -14.87 0.39 13.63
C TYR A 214 -14.77 0.26 15.15
N PHE A 215 -13.67 -0.26 15.68
CA PHE A 215 -13.49 -0.56 17.09
C PHE A 215 -14.71 -1.30 17.68
N ALA A 216 -15.10 -2.34 16.98
CA ALA A 216 -16.23 -3.19 17.35
C ALA A 216 -15.74 -4.56 17.86
N PRO A 217 -16.48 -5.18 18.83
CA PRO A 217 -16.15 -6.52 19.30
C PRO A 217 -16.09 -7.53 18.14
N SER A 218 -15.10 -8.43 18.17
CA SER A 218 -14.88 -9.45 17.13
C SER A 218 -16.06 -10.45 17.02
N ASP A 219 -16.86 -10.61 18.05
CA ASP A 219 -18.07 -11.45 18.05
C ASP A 219 -19.26 -10.80 17.34
N ARG A 220 -19.19 -9.49 17.04
CA ARG A 220 -20.25 -8.76 16.32
C ARG A 220 -20.44 -9.30 14.89
N SER A 221 -19.34 -9.53 14.18
CA SER A 221 -19.34 -10.06 12.82
C SER A 221 -18.02 -10.75 12.45
N GLY A 222 -18.06 -11.65 11.45
CA GLY A 222 -16.83 -12.24 10.92
C GLY A 222 -15.89 -11.24 10.24
N GLU A 223 -16.43 -10.11 9.76
CA GLU A 223 -15.64 -9.02 9.17
C GLU A 223 -14.86 -8.27 10.26
N ASP A 224 -15.52 -7.90 11.39
CA ASP A 224 -14.85 -7.26 12.51
C ASP A 224 -13.74 -8.15 13.08
N ALA A 225 -14.03 -9.45 13.29
CA ALA A 225 -13.02 -10.41 13.72
C ALA A 225 -11.81 -10.48 12.79
N GLN A 226 -12.05 -10.49 11.48
CA GLN A 226 -10.98 -10.51 10.49
C GLN A 226 -10.15 -9.23 10.51
N ILE A 227 -10.79 -8.06 10.58
CA ILE A 227 -10.10 -6.76 10.58
C ILE A 227 -9.29 -6.60 11.86
N ASN A 228 -9.88 -6.83 13.02
CA ASN A 228 -9.21 -6.74 14.33
C ASN A 228 -8.00 -7.70 14.36
N GLY A 229 -8.19 -8.96 13.98
CA GLY A 229 -7.11 -9.94 13.92
C GLY A 229 -5.96 -9.55 12.99
N LEU A 230 -6.26 -9.02 11.80
CA LEU A 230 -5.23 -8.55 10.87
C LEU A 230 -4.44 -7.37 11.42
N ILE A 231 -5.08 -6.42 12.11
CA ILE A 231 -4.39 -5.27 12.72
C ILE A 231 -3.45 -5.76 13.82
N LEU A 232 -3.95 -6.60 14.74
CA LEU A 232 -3.18 -7.14 15.85
C LEU A 232 -1.97 -7.94 15.34
N ASP A 233 -2.15 -8.84 14.38
CA ASP A 233 -1.08 -9.64 13.79
C ASP A 233 0.01 -8.78 13.12
N GLU A 234 -0.38 -7.71 12.41
CA GLU A 234 0.57 -6.80 11.77
C GLU A 234 1.37 -5.98 12.79
N LEU A 235 0.74 -5.50 13.88
CA LEU A 235 1.43 -4.77 14.94
C LEU A 235 2.40 -5.67 15.72
N GLU A 236 2.00 -6.90 16.03
CA GLU A 236 2.87 -7.88 16.69
C GLU A 236 4.08 -8.25 15.81
N LYS A 237 3.89 -8.44 14.50
CA LYS A 237 5.01 -8.65 13.57
C LYS A 237 5.94 -7.45 13.51
N SER A 238 5.39 -6.24 13.48
CA SER A 238 6.18 -5.01 13.51
C SER A 238 7.07 -4.95 14.73
N ALA A 239 6.53 -5.17 15.93
CA ALA A 239 7.27 -5.18 17.19
C ALA A 239 8.33 -6.29 17.27
N GLN A 240 8.05 -7.47 16.70
CA GLN A 240 9.02 -8.58 16.66
C GLN A 240 10.23 -8.24 15.77
N MET A 241 10.03 -7.45 14.71
CA MET A 241 11.10 -7.08 13.78
C MET A 241 11.90 -5.86 14.26
N ASP A 242 11.23 -4.90 14.91
CA ASP A 242 11.85 -3.68 15.43
C ASP A 242 11.10 -3.21 16.68
N PRO A 243 11.56 -3.58 17.89
CA PRO A 243 10.91 -3.18 19.14
C PRO A 243 11.06 -1.69 19.47
N GLU A 244 11.97 -0.96 18.79
CA GLU A 244 12.15 0.47 18.99
C GLU A 244 11.24 1.30 18.07
N LEU A 245 10.54 0.67 17.12
CA LEU A 245 9.63 1.36 16.22
C LEU A 245 8.35 1.77 16.95
N PRO A 246 7.98 3.07 16.99
CA PRO A 246 6.74 3.51 17.62
C PRO A 246 5.51 2.86 16.99
N LEU A 247 4.59 2.35 17.82
CA LEU A 247 3.35 1.70 17.44
C LEU A 247 2.14 2.37 18.09
N PRO A 248 0.92 2.24 17.55
CA PRO A 248 -0.31 2.73 18.19
C PRO A 248 -0.72 1.78 19.32
N VAL A 249 -0.02 1.85 20.48
CA VAL A 249 -0.14 0.90 21.59
C VAL A 249 -1.50 1.00 22.26
N GLU A 250 -2.08 2.19 22.37
CA GLU A 250 -3.43 2.36 22.93
C GLU A 250 -4.48 1.67 22.07
N SER A 251 -4.48 1.92 20.75
CA SER A 251 -5.38 1.24 19.81
C SER A 251 -5.18 -0.28 19.83
N TYR A 252 -3.93 -0.75 19.92
CA TYR A 252 -3.62 -2.17 20.05
C TYR A 252 -4.27 -2.79 21.31
N ARG A 253 -4.14 -2.14 22.48
CA ARG A 253 -4.73 -2.63 23.73
C ARG A 253 -6.25 -2.70 23.66
N GLU A 254 -6.88 -1.68 23.10
CA GLU A 254 -8.33 -1.68 22.91
C GLU A 254 -8.78 -2.82 22.00
N LEU A 255 -8.11 -3.02 20.86
CA LEU A 255 -8.42 -4.12 19.95
C LEU A 255 -8.19 -5.50 20.59
N CYS A 256 -7.18 -5.69 21.43
CA CYS A 256 -7.00 -6.93 22.18
C CYS A 256 -8.20 -7.22 23.09
N ILE A 257 -8.76 -6.20 23.74
CA ILE A 257 -9.97 -6.35 24.58
C ILE A 257 -11.17 -6.73 23.72
N LEU A 258 -11.35 -6.08 22.57
CA LEU A 258 -12.45 -6.33 21.63
C LEU A 258 -12.36 -7.69 20.94
N ASP A 259 -11.16 -8.25 20.82
CA ASP A 259 -10.88 -9.54 20.19
C ASP A 259 -10.74 -10.70 21.20
N ASP A 260 -10.93 -10.43 22.51
CA ASP A 260 -10.67 -11.36 23.63
C ASP A 260 -9.27 -12.00 23.53
N ARG A 261 -8.27 -11.21 23.16
CA ARG A 261 -6.87 -11.62 22.93
C ARG A 261 -5.96 -11.07 24.02
N GLY A 262 -4.98 -11.85 24.45
CA GLY A 262 -3.94 -11.39 25.37
C GLY A 262 -3.00 -10.37 24.72
N PHE A 263 -2.41 -9.49 25.53
CA PHE A 263 -1.43 -8.52 25.08
C PHE A 263 -0.13 -9.21 24.68
N GLY A 264 0.27 -9.08 23.40
CA GLY A 264 1.48 -9.71 22.83
C GLY A 264 2.65 -8.73 22.56
N LEU A 265 2.43 -7.42 22.70
CA LEU A 265 3.49 -6.42 22.54
C LEU A 265 4.36 -6.35 23.81
N PRO A 266 5.69 -6.09 23.69
CA PRO A 266 6.55 -5.73 24.81
C PRO A 266 6.04 -4.51 25.59
N GLU A 267 6.32 -4.47 26.91
CA GLU A 267 5.84 -3.39 27.80
C GLU A 267 6.46 -2.01 27.48
N ASP A 268 7.65 -1.99 26.90
CA ASP A 268 8.48 -0.81 26.61
C ASP A 268 8.39 -0.33 25.17
N ILE A 269 7.47 -0.85 24.35
CA ILE A 269 7.24 -0.36 22.99
C ILE A 269 6.90 1.14 23.03
N PRO A 270 7.61 1.97 22.24
CA PRO A 270 7.30 3.39 22.16
C PRO A 270 5.90 3.63 21.57
N GLU A 271 5.13 4.55 22.19
CA GLU A 271 3.86 5.00 21.66
C GLU A 271 4.05 5.82 20.39
N LEU A 272 3.20 5.61 19.40
CA LEU A 272 3.14 6.44 18.22
C LEU A 272 2.58 7.82 18.61
N GLU A 273 3.24 8.91 18.18
CA GLU A 273 2.78 10.27 18.49
C GLU A 273 1.32 10.46 18.03
N GLU A 274 0.50 11.17 18.82
CA GLU A 274 -0.93 11.39 18.58
C GLU A 274 -1.27 11.95 17.20
N GLU A 275 -0.36 12.75 16.59
CA GLU A 275 -0.52 13.28 15.23
C GLU A 275 -0.64 12.18 14.16
N PHE A 276 -0.21 10.95 14.47
CA PHE A 276 -0.19 9.81 13.56
C PHE A 276 -1.24 8.75 13.88
N ALA A 277 -1.85 8.80 15.08
CA ALA A 277 -2.88 7.87 15.46
C ALA A 277 -4.22 8.22 14.78
N PRO A 278 -5.06 7.22 14.41
CA PRO A 278 -6.43 7.49 14.03
C PRO A 278 -7.13 8.19 15.19
N GLY A 279 -7.64 9.40 14.95
CA GLY A 279 -8.45 10.11 15.94
C GLY A 279 -9.81 9.44 16.09
N TYR A 280 -10.26 9.27 17.34
CA TYR A 280 -11.62 8.82 17.69
C TYR A 280 -12.63 9.92 17.39
#